data_1bb9610649eaffc36a2f7d8b027e4c3e
#
_entry.id   1bb9610649eaffc36a2f7d8b027e4c3e
#
_cell.length_a   1.000
_cell.length_b   1.000
_cell.length_c   1.000
_cell.angle_alpha   90.00
_cell.angle_beta   90.00
_cell.angle_gamma   90.00
#
_symmetry.space_group_name_H-M   'P 1'
#
loop_
_entity.id
_entity.type
_entity.pdbx_description
1 polymer ?
#
loop_
_entity_poly.entity_id
_entity_poly.type
_entity_poly.pdbx_seq_one_letter_code
_entity_poly.pdbx_strand_id
1 'polypeptide(L)'
;DGSYLTEFLLKKGYEIYGLIRRSSSFNTARVDHLYQDPHGKDIRLKLVYGDLNDASSLNRIIKTIKPDEIYNLGAQSHVKVSFEIPEYTAETVAVGTTRLLEAIRDSGIQTKFYQASSSEMFGNATQRPQDEKTPFFPRSPYAAAKVYAYWMTVNYREAYGMFACNGILFNHESPRRGETFVTRKITMALARIKHGAQKKLYLGNLDAKRDWGFAGDYVEAMWLMLQQPKPDDYVIATGYT
;
A
#
# COMPACT_ATOMS: atom_id res chain seq x y z
N ASP A 1 -0.38 0.33 6.94
CA ASP A 1 -1.54 -0.35 6.36
C ASP A 1 -1.45 -1.85 6.58
N GLY A 2 -0.46 -2.56 6.03
CA GLY A 2 -0.39 -4.01 6.06
C GLY A 2 -0.62 -4.65 7.44
N SER A 3 -0.02 -4.11 8.50
CA SER A 3 -0.20 -4.60 9.87
C SER A 3 -1.66 -4.43 10.37
N TYR A 4 -2.31 -3.28 10.11
CA TYR A 4 -3.72 -3.06 10.46
C TYR A 4 -4.65 -3.94 9.61
N LEU A 5 -4.38 -4.08 8.32
CA LEU A 5 -5.15 -4.95 7.45
C LEU A 5 -5.06 -6.42 7.90
N THR A 6 -3.86 -6.88 8.28
CA THR A 6 -3.67 -8.22 8.83
C THR A 6 -4.52 -8.44 10.09
N GLU A 7 -4.48 -7.53 11.06
CA GLU A 7 -5.32 -7.62 12.26
C GLU A 7 -6.82 -7.63 11.94
N PHE A 8 -7.23 -6.75 11.03
CA PHE A 8 -8.62 -6.63 10.63
C PHE A 8 -9.14 -7.90 9.94
N LEU A 9 -8.38 -8.46 9.02
CA LEU A 9 -8.75 -9.68 8.30
C LEU A 9 -8.69 -10.92 9.21
N LEU A 10 -7.73 -11.01 10.14
CA LEU A 10 -7.71 -12.10 11.15
C LEU A 10 -8.97 -12.09 12.03
N LYS A 11 -9.43 -10.91 12.45
CA LYS A 11 -10.69 -10.76 13.21
C LYS A 11 -11.90 -11.20 12.40
N LYS A 12 -11.87 -11.05 11.07
CA LYS A 12 -12.92 -11.53 10.16
C LYS A 12 -12.82 -13.02 9.82
N GLY A 13 -11.82 -13.73 10.32
CA GLY A 13 -11.67 -15.16 10.12
C GLY A 13 -10.85 -15.58 8.90
N TYR A 14 -10.22 -14.64 8.20
CA TYR A 14 -9.37 -14.93 7.04
C TYR A 14 -8.11 -15.73 7.43
N GLU A 15 -7.65 -16.58 6.51
CA GLU A 15 -6.28 -17.07 6.46
C GLU A 15 -5.44 -16.09 5.63
N ILE A 16 -4.30 -15.67 6.16
CA ILE A 16 -3.52 -14.58 5.59
C ILE A 16 -2.12 -15.05 5.24
N TYR A 17 -1.70 -14.76 4.02
CA TYR A 17 -0.33 -14.91 3.55
C TYR A 17 0.30 -13.53 3.39
N GLY A 18 1.13 -13.14 4.36
CA GLY A 18 1.87 -11.89 4.33
C GLY A 18 3.13 -12.03 3.50
N LEU A 19 3.19 -11.35 2.34
CA LEU A 19 4.41 -11.34 1.52
C LEU A 19 5.43 -10.41 2.16
N ILE A 20 6.62 -10.95 2.47
CA ILE A 20 7.75 -10.21 3.03
C ILE A 20 8.95 -10.30 2.09
N ARG A 21 9.62 -9.16 1.89
CA ARG A 21 10.86 -9.11 1.11
C ARG A 21 12.03 -9.58 1.97
N ARG A 22 12.92 -10.40 1.41
CA ARG A 22 14.17 -10.78 2.07
C ARG A 22 15.06 -9.55 2.24
N SER A 23 15.48 -9.29 3.45
CA SER A 23 16.36 -8.18 3.81
C SER A 23 17.42 -8.68 4.81
N SER A 24 18.58 -8.02 4.85
CA SER A 24 19.60 -8.29 5.87
C SER A 24 19.21 -7.78 7.26
N SER A 25 18.31 -6.78 7.33
CA SER A 25 17.70 -6.31 8.57
C SER A 25 16.29 -6.87 8.73
N PHE A 26 15.87 -7.09 9.98
CA PHE A 26 14.50 -7.52 10.28
C PHE A 26 13.51 -6.43 9.86
N ASN A 27 12.44 -6.83 9.16
CA ASN A 27 11.41 -5.92 8.63
C ASN A 27 9.98 -6.32 9.01
N THR A 28 9.82 -7.25 9.96
CA THR A 28 8.53 -7.79 10.42
C THR A 28 8.02 -7.16 11.71
N ALA A 29 8.77 -6.27 12.36
CA ALA A 29 8.46 -5.71 13.69
C ALA A 29 7.01 -5.19 13.87
N ARG A 30 6.34 -4.77 12.77
CA ARG A 30 4.94 -4.30 12.82
C ARG A 30 3.91 -5.41 12.83
N VAL A 31 4.32 -6.67 12.61
CA VAL A 31 3.46 -7.86 12.63
C VAL A 31 3.94 -8.94 13.60
N ASP A 32 5.09 -8.72 14.26
CA ASP A 32 5.67 -9.70 15.21
C ASP A 32 4.71 -10.03 16.36
N HIS A 33 3.89 -9.07 16.79
CA HIS A 33 2.86 -9.29 17.82
C HIS A 33 1.71 -10.20 17.37
N LEU A 34 1.63 -10.50 16.07
CA LEU A 34 0.66 -11.44 15.47
C LEU A 34 1.31 -12.80 15.15
N TYR A 35 2.59 -12.95 15.47
CA TYR A 35 3.33 -14.17 15.18
C TYR A 35 2.65 -15.38 15.81
N GLN A 36 2.55 -16.43 15.02
CA GLN A 36 2.06 -17.75 15.46
C GLN A 36 3.15 -18.77 15.12
N ASP A 37 3.41 -19.69 16.06
CA ASP A 37 4.37 -20.77 15.81
C ASP A 37 3.89 -21.63 14.62
N PRO A 38 4.69 -21.77 13.54
CA PRO A 38 4.31 -22.55 12.37
C PRO A 38 3.94 -24.00 12.63
N HIS A 39 4.32 -24.54 13.78
CA HIS A 39 3.99 -25.92 14.20
C HIS A 39 2.68 -25.99 15.02
N GLY A 40 2.08 -24.85 15.33
CA GLY A 40 0.80 -24.77 16.05
C GLY A 40 -0.40 -25.25 15.23
N LYS A 41 -1.52 -25.47 15.91
CA LYS A 41 -2.81 -25.73 15.24
C LYS A 41 -3.49 -24.40 14.92
N ASP A 42 -4.25 -24.37 13.80
CA ASP A 42 -5.10 -23.23 13.40
C ASP A 42 -4.32 -21.92 13.13
N ILE A 43 -3.14 -22.04 12.53
CA ILE A 43 -2.32 -20.89 12.13
C ILE A 43 -2.97 -20.17 10.95
N ARG A 44 -3.39 -18.93 11.17
CA ARG A 44 -4.06 -18.12 10.15
C ARG A 44 -3.20 -17.00 9.56
N LEU A 45 -2.02 -16.73 10.11
CA LEU A 45 -1.04 -15.82 9.54
C LEU A 45 0.22 -16.58 9.14
N LYS A 46 0.54 -16.59 7.86
CA LYS A 46 1.74 -17.20 7.30
C LYS A 46 2.54 -16.13 6.55
N LEU A 47 3.82 -15.98 6.90
CA LEU A 47 4.72 -15.06 6.19
C LEU A 47 5.47 -15.83 5.11
N VAL A 48 5.45 -15.31 3.87
CA VAL A 48 6.09 -15.92 2.71
C VAL A 48 7.07 -14.95 2.06
N TYR A 49 8.24 -15.45 1.65
CA TYR A 49 9.23 -14.64 0.97
C TYR A 49 8.88 -14.45 -0.51
N GLY A 50 8.84 -13.19 -0.95
CA GLY A 50 8.65 -12.78 -2.32
C GLY A 50 9.04 -11.32 -2.52
N ASP A 51 9.18 -10.89 -3.76
CA ASP A 51 9.50 -9.52 -4.14
C ASP A 51 8.71 -9.13 -5.39
N LEU A 52 8.20 -7.89 -5.44
CA LEU A 52 7.55 -7.34 -6.65
C LEU A 52 8.51 -7.24 -7.83
N ASN A 53 9.82 -7.25 -7.57
CA ASN A 53 10.85 -7.26 -8.60
C ASN A 53 11.23 -8.67 -9.08
N ASP A 54 10.62 -9.72 -8.52
CA ASP A 54 10.87 -11.12 -8.88
C ASP A 54 9.60 -11.82 -9.38
N ALA A 55 9.41 -11.83 -10.69
CA ALA A 55 8.26 -12.47 -11.33
C ALA A 55 8.17 -13.97 -11.02
N SER A 56 9.29 -14.66 -10.87
CA SER A 56 9.32 -16.09 -10.60
C SER A 56 8.74 -16.42 -9.23
N SER A 57 9.11 -15.64 -8.21
CA SER A 57 8.56 -15.79 -6.85
C SER A 57 7.06 -15.48 -6.80
N LEU A 58 6.60 -14.42 -7.49
CA LEU A 58 5.20 -14.06 -7.57
C LEU A 58 4.37 -15.16 -8.23
N ASN A 59 4.81 -15.66 -9.39
CA ASN A 59 4.14 -16.78 -10.09
C ASN A 59 4.02 -18.02 -9.20
N ARG A 60 5.10 -18.40 -8.52
CA ARG A 60 5.10 -19.55 -7.60
C ARG A 60 4.12 -19.35 -6.45
N ILE A 61 4.14 -18.17 -5.82
CA ILE A 61 3.27 -17.82 -4.68
C ILE A 61 1.80 -17.89 -5.10
N ILE A 62 1.42 -17.21 -6.18
CA ILE A 62 0.04 -17.17 -6.67
C ILE A 62 -0.46 -18.57 -7.02
N LYS A 63 0.33 -19.37 -7.76
CA LYS A 63 -0.04 -20.74 -8.14
C LYS A 63 -0.17 -21.70 -6.95
N THR A 64 0.66 -21.49 -5.91
CA THR A 64 0.65 -22.36 -4.72
C THR A 64 -0.49 -22.01 -3.76
N ILE A 65 -0.70 -20.72 -3.49
CA ILE A 65 -1.65 -20.24 -2.48
C ILE A 65 -3.06 -20.15 -3.06
N LYS A 66 -3.20 -19.71 -4.32
CA LYS A 66 -4.49 -19.46 -5.01
C LYS A 66 -5.42 -18.58 -4.16
N PRO A 67 -5.00 -17.36 -3.80
CA PRO A 67 -5.74 -16.52 -2.88
C PRO A 67 -7.07 -16.04 -3.48
N ASP A 68 -8.10 -15.92 -2.65
CA ASP A 68 -9.40 -15.33 -3.03
C ASP A 68 -9.30 -13.80 -3.17
N GLU A 69 -8.45 -13.17 -2.37
CA GLU A 69 -8.24 -11.71 -2.36
C GLU A 69 -6.75 -11.39 -2.30
N ILE A 70 -6.33 -10.40 -3.06
CA ILE A 70 -4.95 -9.89 -3.08
C ILE A 70 -4.96 -8.39 -2.82
N TYR A 71 -4.22 -7.96 -1.79
CA TYR A 71 -4.03 -6.55 -1.45
C TYR A 71 -2.60 -6.13 -1.76
N ASN A 72 -2.38 -5.47 -2.90
CA ASN A 72 -1.07 -4.96 -3.28
C ASN A 72 -0.76 -3.64 -2.57
N LEU A 73 -0.10 -3.74 -1.42
CA LEU A 73 0.40 -2.61 -0.62
C LEU A 73 1.90 -2.38 -0.84
N GLY A 74 2.55 -3.21 -1.64
CA GLY A 74 3.99 -3.18 -1.88
C GLY A 74 4.40 -1.94 -2.69
N ALA A 75 5.32 -1.15 -2.17
CA ALA A 75 5.87 0.01 -2.85
C ALA A 75 7.17 0.53 -2.20
N GLN A 76 8.01 1.21 -2.97
CA GLN A 76 8.87 2.25 -2.44
C GLN A 76 7.99 3.50 -2.26
N SER A 77 7.52 3.78 -1.05
CA SER A 77 6.45 4.75 -0.80
C SER A 77 6.93 6.14 -0.33
N HIS A 78 8.23 6.36 -0.23
CA HIS A 78 8.77 7.64 0.24
C HIS A 78 9.01 8.58 -0.94
N VAL A 79 8.18 9.62 -1.08
CA VAL A 79 8.20 10.56 -2.22
C VAL A 79 9.59 11.17 -2.44
N LYS A 80 10.25 11.69 -1.39
CA LYS A 80 11.59 12.27 -1.53
C LYS A 80 12.59 11.26 -2.07
N VAL A 81 12.60 10.05 -1.53
CA VAL A 81 13.53 8.98 -1.95
C VAL A 81 13.31 8.60 -3.42
N SER A 82 12.09 8.74 -3.95
CA SER A 82 11.82 8.45 -5.37
C SER A 82 12.62 9.33 -6.34
N PHE A 83 13.03 10.54 -5.93
CA PHE A 83 13.91 11.39 -6.72
C PHE A 83 15.38 10.92 -6.68
N GLU A 84 15.78 10.23 -5.62
CA GLU A 84 17.14 9.71 -5.47
C GLU A 84 17.32 8.36 -6.18
N ILE A 85 16.26 7.53 -6.20
CA ILE A 85 16.25 6.18 -6.81
C ILE A 85 15.01 5.99 -7.72
N PRO A 86 14.87 6.76 -8.82
CA PRO A 86 13.67 6.74 -9.64
C PRO A 86 13.46 5.41 -10.37
N GLU A 87 14.51 4.76 -10.84
CA GLU A 87 14.44 3.45 -11.51
C GLU A 87 13.90 2.38 -10.57
N TYR A 88 14.48 2.25 -9.38
CA TYR A 88 14.00 1.30 -8.38
C TYR A 88 12.54 1.56 -7.99
N THR A 89 12.16 2.84 -7.90
CA THR A 89 10.77 3.23 -7.60
C THR A 89 9.83 2.79 -8.71
N ALA A 90 10.17 3.04 -9.98
CA ALA A 90 9.40 2.62 -11.14
C ALA A 90 9.33 1.08 -11.23
N GLU A 91 10.45 0.40 -11.07
CA GLU A 91 10.57 -1.06 -11.14
C GLU A 91 9.68 -1.74 -10.09
N THR A 92 9.71 -1.26 -8.85
CA THR A 92 8.93 -1.86 -7.76
C THR A 92 7.45 -1.50 -7.82
N VAL A 93 7.11 -0.22 -8.09
CA VAL A 93 5.73 0.27 -7.99
C VAL A 93 4.97 0.04 -9.30
N ALA A 94 5.56 0.42 -10.43
CA ALA A 94 4.91 0.32 -11.74
C ALA A 94 5.03 -1.10 -12.30
N VAL A 95 6.23 -1.53 -12.64
CA VAL A 95 6.48 -2.83 -13.27
C VAL A 95 6.14 -3.99 -12.33
N GLY A 96 6.39 -3.83 -11.01
CA GLY A 96 6.03 -4.80 -9.99
C GLY A 96 4.52 -5.07 -9.92
N THR A 97 3.69 -4.03 -10.09
CA THR A 97 2.23 -4.21 -10.20
C THR A 97 1.86 -4.99 -11.46
N THR A 98 2.47 -4.70 -12.59
CA THR A 98 2.25 -5.46 -13.84
C THR A 98 2.64 -6.93 -13.67
N ARG A 99 3.79 -7.23 -13.06
CA ARG A 99 4.22 -8.62 -12.78
C ARG A 99 3.20 -9.36 -11.94
N LEU A 100 2.64 -8.71 -10.93
CA LEU A 100 1.63 -9.33 -10.07
C LEU A 100 0.33 -9.59 -10.83
N LEU A 101 -0.16 -8.63 -11.62
CA LEU A 101 -1.34 -8.79 -12.47
C LEU A 101 -1.14 -9.90 -13.51
N GLU A 102 0.04 -9.98 -14.15
CA GLU A 102 0.39 -11.07 -15.06
C GLU A 102 0.41 -12.42 -14.35
N ALA A 103 1.02 -12.50 -13.15
CA ALA A 103 1.03 -13.74 -12.37
C ALA A 103 -0.39 -14.22 -12.03
N ILE A 104 -1.31 -13.31 -11.72
CA ILE A 104 -2.73 -13.63 -11.51
C ILE A 104 -3.35 -14.15 -12.80
N ARG A 105 -3.21 -13.43 -13.90
CA ARG A 105 -3.75 -13.81 -15.20
C ARG A 105 -3.25 -15.18 -15.65
N ASP A 106 -1.95 -15.39 -15.60
CA ASP A 106 -1.30 -16.64 -16.05
C ASP A 106 -1.62 -17.84 -15.15
N SER A 107 -2.03 -17.59 -13.90
CA SER A 107 -2.46 -18.65 -13.00
C SER A 107 -3.88 -19.17 -13.31
N GLY A 108 -4.68 -18.37 -14.00
CA GLY A 108 -6.10 -18.68 -14.30
C GLY A 108 -7.03 -18.69 -13.08
N ILE A 109 -6.55 -18.22 -11.90
CA ILE A 109 -7.38 -18.18 -10.70
C ILE A 109 -8.41 -17.05 -10.76
N GLN A 110 -9.56 -17.27 -10.14
CA GLN A 110 -10.53 -16.21 -9.87
C GLN A 110 -10.19 -15.58 -8.53
N THR A 111 -9.64 -14.36 -8.55
CA THR A 111 -9.26 -13.62 -7.35
C THR A 111 -9.67 -12.16 -7.47
N LYS A 112 -9.94 -11.52 -6.34
CA LYS A 112 -10.19 -10.09 -6.28
C LYS A 112 -8.88 -9.37 -5.95
N PHE A 113 -8.55 -8.36 -6.73
CA PHE A 113 -7.30 -7.62 -6.62
C PHE A 113 -7.54 -6.18 -6.20
N TYR A 114 -6.86 -5.76 -5.13
CA TYR A 114 -6.80 -4.38 -4.68
C TYR A 114 -5.42 -3.80 -4.96
N GLN A 115 -5.39 -2.64 -5.65
CA GLN A 115 -4.20 -1.83 -5.86
C GLN A 115 -4.21 -0.62 -4.94
N ALA A 116 -3.21 -0.50 -4.08
CA ALA A 116 -2.99 0.72 -3.31
C ALA A 116 -2.49 1.82 -4.24
N SER A 117 -3.39 2.68 -4.63
CA SER A 117 -3.12 3.94 -5.33
C SER A 117 -2.90 5.08 -4.34
N SER A 118 -2.75 6.33 -4.80
CA SER A 118 -2.34 7.43 -3.92
C SER A 118 -2.88 8.76 -4.41
N SER A 119 -3.28 9.64 -3.51
CA SER A 119 -3.62 11.04 -3.81
C SER A 119 -2.46 11.83 -4.43
N GLU A 120 -1.20 11.39 -4.26
CA GLU A 120 -0.04 11.98 -4.93
C GLU A 120 -0.15 11.89 -6.47
N MET A 121 -0.98 11.00 -7.02
CA MET A 121 -1.28 10.93 -8.46
C MET A 121 -1.98 12.20 -8.95
N PHE A 122 -2.83 12.82 -8.14
CA PHE A 122 -3.47 14.10 -8.48
C PHE A 122 -2.46 15.23 -8.61
N GLY A 123 -1.41 15.22 -7.79
CA GLY A 123 -0.29 16.15 -7.86
C GLY A 123 -0.73 17.61 -7.89
N ASN A 124 -0.59 18.27 -9.06
CA ASN A 124 -0.96 19.67 -9.25
C ASN A 124 -2.34 19.84 -9.91
N ALA A 125 -3.29 18.94 -9.67
CA ALA A 125 -4.66 19.07 -10.18
C ALA A 125 -5.30 20.38 -9.69
N THR A 126 -6.04 21.03 -10.60
CA THR A 126 -6.74 22.30 -10.32
C THR A 126 -8.12 22.08 -9.69
N GLN A 127 -8.73 20.92 -9.95
CA GLN A 127 -10.02 20.55 -9.39
C GLN A 127 -9.91 20.30 -7.89
N ARG A 128 -10.86 20.84 -7.13
CA ARG A 128 -11.00 20.66 -5.68
C ARG A 128 -12.48 20.68 -5.27
N PRO A 129 -12.95 19.73 -4.44
CA PRO A 129 -12.23 18.51 -4.02
C PRO A 129 -11.92 17.60 -5.21
N GLN A 130 -10.89 16.74 -5.04
CA GLN A 130 -10.58 15.70 -6.02
C GLN A 130 -11.54 14.52 -5.85
N ASP A 131 -11.92 13.92 -6.96
CA ASP A 131 -12.74 12.72 -7.07
C ASP A 131 -12.15 11.71 -8.06
N GLU A 132 -12.84 10.60 -8.30
CA GLU A 132 -12.38 9.52 -9.19
C GLU A 132 -12.28 9.96 -10.67
N LYS A 133 -12.89 11.09 -11.06
CA LYS A 133 -12.86 11.66 -12.41
C LYS A 133 -11.81 12.75 -12.56
N THR A 134 -11.22 13.20 -11.45
CA THR A 134 -10.18 14.23 -11.48
C THR A 134 -8.95 13.74 -12.24
N PRO A 135 -8.50 14.44 -13.28
CA PRO A 135 -7.30 14.05 -14.04
C PRO A 135 -6.05 14.01 -13.16
N PHE A 136 -5.21 13.00 -13.38
CA PHE A 136 -3.93 12.89 -12.70
C PHE A 136 -2.90 13.84 -13.27
N PHE A 137 -2.16 14.50 -12.39
CA PHE A 137 -1.07 15.41 -12.75
C PHE A 137 0.14 15.18 -11.84
N PRO A 138 0.81 14.00 -11.91
CA PRO A 138 1.84 13.60 -10.98
C PRO A 138 3.06 14.54 -10.99
N ARG A 139 3.65 14.77 -9.82
CA ARG A 139 4.77 15.69 -9.61
C ARG A 139 6.01 15.05 -8.99
N SER A 140 6.04 13.71 -8.96
CA SER A 140 7.19 12.95 -8.47
C SER A 140 7.32 11.62 -9.22
N PRO A 141 8.52 11.01 -9.26
CA PRO A 141 8.70 9.65 -9.81
C PRO A 141 7.79 8.62 -9.14
N TYR A 142 7.58 8.72 -7.83
CA TYR A 142 6.62 7.90 -7.10
C TYR A 142 5.20 8.05 -7.63
N ALA A 143 4.72 9.29 -7.76
CA ALA A 143 3.38 9.56 -8.26
C ALA A 143 3.20 9.08 -9.70
N ALA A 144 4.19 9.27 -10.57
CA ALA A 144 4.17 8.77 -11.94
C ALA A 144 4.10 7.23 -11.99
N ALA A 145 4.87 6.54 -11.15
CA ALA A 145 4.83 5.10 -11.03
C ALA A 145 3.46 4.58 -10.52
N LYS A 146 2.83 5.31 -9.59
CA LYS A 146 1.47 5.01 -9.11
C LYS A 146 0.40 5.23 -10.18
N VAL A 147 0.53 6.27 -11.03
CA VAL A 147 -0.36 6.49 -12.18
C VAL A 147 -0.25 5.33 -13.18
N TYR A 148 0.96 4.85 -13.47
CA TYR A 148 1.13 3.67 -14.30
C TYR A 148 0.43 2.44 -13.69
N ALA A 149 0.69 2.15 -12.41
CA ALA A 149 0.08 1.02 -11.71
C ALA A 149 -1.46 1.10 -11.67
N TYR A 150 -2.01 2.31 -11.49
CA TYR A 150 -3.45 2.57 -11.57
C TYR A 150 -4.02 2.19 -12.94
N TRP A 151 -3.44 2.69 -14.02
CA TRP A 151 -3.93 2.42 -15.37
C TRP A 151 -3.73 0.96 -15.79
N MET A 152 -2.69 0.30 -15.32
CA MET A 152 -2.54 -1.15 -15.52
C MET A 152 -3.66 -1.92 -14.82
N THR A 153 -4.05 -1.54 -13.61
CA THR A 153 -5.17 -2.15 -12.89
C THR A 153 -6.49 -1.96 -13.64
N VAL A 154 -6.77 -0.74 -14.13
CA VAL A 154 -7.94 -0.45 -14.97
C VAL A 154 -7.91 -1.30 -16.25
N ASN A 155 -6.76 -1.33 -16.93
CA ASN A 155 -6.60 -2.07 -18.18
C ASN A 155 -6.86 -3.57 -18.01
N TYR A 156 -6.33 -4.19 -16.94
CA TYR A 156 -6.57 -5.61 -16.66
C TYR A 156 -8.02 -5.91 -16.28
N ARG A 157 -8.67 -4.99 -15.60
CA ARG A 157 -10.11 -5.06 -15.33
C ARG A 157 -10.93 -5.06 -16.63
N GLU A 158 -10.64 -4.14 -17.54
CA GLU A 158 -11.40 -3.95 -18.77
C GLU A 158 -11.08 -4.99 -19.85
N ALA A 159 -9.79 -5.28 -20.06
CA ALA A 159 -9.36 -6.16 -21.14
C ALA A 159 -9.51 -7.65 -20.82
N TYR A 160 -9.34 -8.04 -19.55
CA TYR A 160 -9.31 -9.43 -19.12
C TYR A 160 -10.45 -9.81 -18.16
N GLY A 161 -11.33 -8.87 -17.81
CA GLY A 161 -12.45 -9.13 -16.91
C GLY A 161 -12.01 -9.42 -15.46
N MET A 162 -10.82 -9.02 -15.07
CA MET A 162 -10.33 -9.24 -13.70
C MET A 162 -11.12 -8.38 -12.71
N PHE A 163 -11.47 -8.95 -11.55
CA PHE A 163 -11.98 -8.14 -10.46
C PHE A 163 -10.83 -7.36 -9.82
N ALA A 164 -10.58 -6.14 -10.31
CA ALA A 164 -9.45 -5.31 -9.91
C ALA A 164 -9.91 -3.89 -9.56
N CYS A 165 -9.63 -3.46 -8.31
CA CYS A 165 -10.00 -2.14 -7.76
C CYS A 165 -8.77 -1.31 -7.48
N ASN A 166 -8.87 0.01 -7.67
CA ASN A 166 -7.90 0.97 -7.16
C ASN A 166 -8.46 1.73 -5.97
N GLY A 167 -7.71 1.81 -4.87
CA GLY A 167 -8.01 2.72 -3.78
C GLY A 167 -7.09 3.95 -3.85
N ILE A 168 -7.62 5.10 -4.23
CA ILE A 168 -6.88 6.38 -4.28
C ILE A 168 -6.90 6.99 -2.89
N LEU A 169 -5.92 6.59 -2.08
CA LEU A 169 -5.90 6.94 -0.67
C LEU A 169 -5.20 8.28 -0.45
N PHE A 170 -5.85 9.14 0.32
CA PHE A 170 -5.24 10.33 0.89
C PHE A 170 -4.33 9.97 2.07
N ASN A 171 -3.65 10.95 2.67
CA ASN A 171 -2.70 10.68 3.73
C ASN A 171 -3.40 10.05 4.94
N HIS A 172 -2.87 8.96 5.44
CA HIS A 172 -3.39 8.29 6.62
C HIS A 172 -2.25 7.78 7.48
N GLU A 173 -2.41 7.89 8.76
CA GLU A 173 -1.36 7.77 9.74
C GLU A 173 -1.74 6.83 10.88
N SER A 174 -0.75 6.42 11.66
CA SER A 174 -0.96 5.64 12.87
C SER A 174 0.28 5.63 13.75
N PRO A 175 0.20 5.13 15.00
CA PRO A 175 1.38 4.85 15.82
C PRO A 175 2.41 3.93 15.17
N ARG A 176 2.00 3.15 14.14
CA ARG A 176 2.88 2.23 13.39
C ARG A 176 3.49 2.86 12.13
N ARG A 177 3.32 4.17 11.95
CA ARG A 177 3.90 4.88 10.79
C ARG A 177 5.43 4.78 10.79
N GLY A 178 6.04 4.72 9.60
CA GLY A 178 7.50 4.73 9.45
C GLY A 178 8.10 6.03 9.99
N GLU A 179 9.25 5.94 10.65
CA GLU A 179 9.88 7.03 11.42
C GLU A 179 10.33 8.21 10.54
N THR A 180 10.55 7.98 9.25
CA THR A 180 10.95 9.01 8.28
C THR A 180 9.78 9.85 7.78
N PHE A 181 8.54 9.42 8.00
CA PHE A 181 7.35 10.16 7.60
C PHE A 181 7.02 11.27 8.61
N VAL A 182 6.44 12.37 8.10
CA VAL A 182 6.34 13.64 8.81
C VAL A 182 5.67 13.53 10.19
N THR A 183 4.55 12.85 10.32
CA THR A 183 3.82 12.71 11.59
C THR A 183 4.63 11.97 12.64
N ARG A 184 5.22 10.83 12.26
CA ARG A 184 6.08 10.06 13.17
C ARG A 184 7.37 10.80 13.50
N LYS A 185 7.97 11.46 12.50
CA LYS A 185 9.14 12.34 12.72
C LYS A 185 8.84 13.42 13.75
N ILE A 186 7.67 14.05 13.69
CA ILE A 186 7.25 15.09 14.63
C ILE A 186 7.11 14.50 16.06
N THR A 187 6.34 13.43 16.22
CA THR A 187 6.09 12.84 17.54
C THR A 187 7.37 12.35 18.22
N MET A 188 8.28 11.73 17.45
CA MET A 188 9.57 11.29 17.96
C MET A 188 10.47 12.45 18.33
N ALA A 189 10.52 13.51 17.51
CA ALA A 189 11.32 14.70 17.81
C ALA A 189 10.81 15.42 19.05
N LEU A 190 9.49 15.57 19.21
CA LEU A 190 8.90 16.16 20.42
C LEU A 190 9.25 15.37 21.67
N ALA A 191 9.17 14.05 21.62
CA ALA A 191 9.59 13.20 22.74
C ALA A 191 11.08 13.42 23.08
N ARG A 192 11.97 13.43 22.08
CA ARG A 192 13.40 13.68 22.26
C ARG A 192 13.70 15.07 22.80
N ILE A 193 12.99 16.10 22.34
CA ILE A 193 13.12 17.48 22.83
C ILE A 193 12.71 17.55 24.31
N LYS A 194 11.58 16.93 24.66
CA LYS A 194 11.09 16.88 26.05
C LYS A 194 12.09 16.21 26.99
N HIS A 195 12.80 15.19 26.52
CA HIS A 195 13.82 14.49 27.31
C HIS A 195 15.25 15.08 27.17
N GLY A 196 15.40 16.23 26.51
CA GLY A 196 16.71 16.90 26.35
C GLY A 196 17.66 16.24 25.36
N ALA A 197 17.21 15.18 24.64
CA ALA A 197 18.04 14.46 23.68
C ALA A 197 18.12 15.15 22.30
N GLN A 198 17.28 16.16 22.05
CA GLN A 198 17.25 16.95 20.83
C GLN A 198 16.82 18.38 21.13
N LYS A 199 17.37 19.37 20.43
CA LYS A 199 17.05 20.79 20.66
C LYS A 199 16.02 21.35 19.67
N LYS A 200 16.02 20.89 18.44
CA LYS A 200 15.19 21.45 17.35
C LYS A 200 14.65 20.36 16.44
N LEU A 201 13.48 20.61 15.86
CA LEU A 201 12.90 19.82 14.76
C LEU A 201 12.97 20.64 13.47
N TYR A 202 13.51 20.05 12.42
CA TYR A 202 13.53 20.65 11.08
C TYR A 202 12.44 20.00 10.21
N LEU A 203 11.54 20.81 9.71
CA LEU A 203 10.49 20.43 8.78
C LEU A 203 10.69 21.17 7.45
N GLY A 204 10.08 20.66 6.39
CA GLY A 204 10.05 21.32 5.08
C GLY A 204 9.01 22.45 5.02
N ASN A 205 8.15 22.45 4.00
CA ASN A 205 7.10 23.46 3.85
C ASN A 205 6.05 23.34 4.96
N LEU A 206 5.96 24.36 5.81
CA LEU A 206 5.00 24.41 6.93
C LEU A 206 3.58 24.78 6.50
N ASP A 207 3.42 25.38 5.31
CA ASP A 207 2.11 25.81 4.78
C ASP A 207 1.43 24.70 3.98
N ALA A 208 2.05 23.52 3.88
CA ALA A 208 1.50 22.40 3.15
C ALA A 208 0.24 21.85 3.85
N LYS A 209 -0.88 21.92 3.15
CA LYS A 209 -2.15 21.32 3.60
C LYS A 209 -2.23 19.86 3.17
N ARG A 210 -2.78 19.02 4.03
CA ARG A 210 -3.00 17.59 3.78
C ARG A 210 -4.28 17.13 4.46
N ASP A 211 -5.01 16.25 3.78
CA ASP A 211 -6.06 15.45 4.40
C ASP A 211 -5.40 14.31 5.18
N TRP A 212 -5.76 14.16 6.45
CA TRP A 212 -5.17 13.18 7.36
C TRP A 212 -6.23 12.25 7.93
N GLY A 213 -6.12 10.96 7.67
CA GLY A 213 -6.98 9.94 8.23
C GLY A 213 -6.24 8.96 9.14
N PHE A 214 -6.98 8.02 9.72
CA PHE A 214 -6.44 6.93 10.51
C PHE A 214 -6.32 5.65 9.68
N ALA A 215 -5.17 5.00 9.71
CA ALA A 215 -4.90 3.81 8.89
C ALA A 215 -5.87 2.64 9.13
N GLY A 216 -6.45 2.53 10.33
CA GLY A 216 -7.47 1.53 10.64
C GLY A 216 -8.74 1.67 9.80
N ASP A 217 -9.21 2.91 9.60
CA ASP A 217 -10.40 3.18 8.78
C ASP A 217 -10.12 2.91 7.30
N TYR A 218 -8.91 3.23 6.84
CA TYR A 218 -8.51 3.02 5.46
C TYR A 218 -8.40 1.55 5.08
N VAL A 219 -7.92 0.67 5.99
CA VAL A 219 -7.87 -0.77 5.69
C VAL A 219 -9.26 -1.41 5.67
N GLU A 220 -10.22 -0.89 6.44
CA GLU A 220 -11.60 -1.29 6.32
C GLU A 220 -12.18 -0.90 4.97
N ALA A 221 -11.91 0.31 4.48
CA ALA A 221 -12.29 0.75 3.14
C ALA A 221 -11.67 -0.14 2.05
N MET A 222 -10.39 -0.52 2.16
CA MET A 222 -9.74 -1.45 1.22
C MET A 222 -10.50 -2.77 1.13
N TRP A 223 -10.90 -3.33 2.27
CA TRP A 223 -11.68 -4.57 2.30
C TRP A 223 -13.07 -4.37 1.69
N LEU A 224 -13.78 -3.29 2.04
CA LEU A 224 -15.12 -2.97 1.51
C LEU A 224 -15.13 -2.84 -0.02
N MET A 225 -14.07 -2.30 -0.63
CA MET A 225 -13.94 -2.21 -2.09
C MET A 225 -13.97 -3.59 -2.75
N LEU A 226 -13.31 -4.58 -2.17
CA LEU A 226 -13.31 -5.95 -2.69
C LEU A 226 -14.62 -6.71 -2.38
N GLN A 227 -15.49 -6.20 -1.50
CA GLN A 227 -16.80 -6.80 -1.22
C GLN A 227 -17.91 -6.27 -2.14
N GLN A 228 -17.61 -5.28 -2.99
CA GLN A 228 -18.58 -4.74 -3.94
C GLN A 228 -18.94 -5.77 -5.03
N PRO A 229 -20.13 -5.68 -5.63
CA PRO A 229 -20.55 -6.60 -6.69
C PRO A 229 -19.76 -6.41 -8.00
N LYS A 230 -19.17 -5.23 -8.20
CA LYS A 230 -18.35 -4.88 -9.39
C LYS A 230 -17.09 -4.15 -8.95
N PRO A 231 -15.96 -4.39 -9.65
CA PRO A 231 -14.74 -3.65 -9.39
C PRO A 231 -14.86 -2.21 -9.89
N ASP A 232 -14.29 -1.28 -9.13
CA ASP A 232 -14.23 0.14 -9.50
C ASP A 232 -13.02 0.82 -8.85
N ASP A 233 -12.89 2.13 -9.06
CA ASP A 233 -11.88 2.97 -8.45
C ASP A 233 -12.53 3.87 -7.40
N TYR A 234 -11.86 4.08 -6.26
CA TYR A 234 -12.44 4.77 -5.11
C TYR A 234 -11.45 5.78 -4.52
N VAL A 235 -11.90 6.99 -4.30
CA VAL A 235 -11.18 8.01 -3.50
C VAL A 235 -11.54 7.84 -2.03
N ILE A 236 -10.53 7.71 -1.18
CA ILE A 236 -10.70 7.64 0.28
C ILE A 236 -9.95 8.80 0.94
N ALA A 237 -10.71 9.65 1.61
CA ALA A 237 -10.26 10.84 2.31
C ALA A 237 -11.17 11.14 3.49
N THR A 238 -10.72 12.02 4.41
CA THR A 238 -11.57 12.52 5.51
C THR A 238 -12.41 13.71 5.07
N GLY A 239 -11.98 14.42 4.03
CA GLY A 239 -12.59 15.67 3.59
C GLY A 239 -12.15 16.91 4.38
N TYR A 240 -11.22 16.76 5.32
CA TYR A 240 -10.68 17.86 6.14
C TYR A 240 -9.18 18.07 5.87
N THR A 241 -8.76 19.36 5.76
CA THR A 241 -7.36 19.77 5.54
C THR A 241 -6.93 20.90 6.47
#